data_2306cbe4e7e77f73545d66d87299d8c4
#
_entry.id   2306cbe4e7e77f73545d66d87299d8c4
#
_cell.length_a   1.000
_cell.length_b   1.000
_cell.length_c   1.000
_cell.angle_alpha   90.00
_cell.angle_beta   90.00
_cell.angle_gamma   90.00
#
_symmetry.space_group_name_H-M   'P 1'
#
loop_
_entity.id
_entity.type
_entity.pdbx_description
1 polymer ?
#
loop_
_entity_poly.entity_id
_entity_poly.type
_entity_poly.pdbx_seq_one_letter_code
_entity_poly.pdbx_strand_id
1 'polypeptide(L)'
;MVATLLYGLVLNHPFHDANKRTAFLASMLLLYRNALVPKITEQQFENFVVSVADKSFRNFEKFKRSFQGQDQADVLYIAHYIRLSTRQSDRKDYFITYRELATILSRFGFDLSNQSGGYIDVVRTEGKHAGTRVAHVGFNGWSRQAAKGVIRDIRRATELDILNGVDSAAFFKGEEPITNLLAKYYEPLERLADR
;
A
#
# COMPACT_ATOMS: atom_id res chain seq x y z
N MET A 1 9.59 -8.49 14.74
CA MET A 1 9.26 -7.09 15.12
C MET A 1 7.77 -6.76 14.90
N VAL A 2 7.19 -6.73 13.67
CA VAL A 2 5.74 -6.43 13.48
C VAL A 2 4.85 -7.38 14.27
N ALA A 3 5.10 -8.69 14.21
CA ALA A 3 4.35 -9.70 14.93
C ALA A 3 4.38 -9.51 16.46
N THR A 4 5.54 -9.20 17.00
CA THR A 4 5.72 -8.94 18.43
C THR A 4 4.98 -7.69 18.87
N LEU A 5 5.02 -6.62 18.03
CA LEU A 5 4.29 -5.39 18.28
C LEU A 5 2.77 -5.64 18.27
N LEU A 6 2.26 -6.31 17.23
CA LEU A 6 0.84 -6.65 17.13
C LEU A 6 0.38 -7.49 18.32
N TYR A 7 1.11 -8.56 18.62
CA TYR A 7 0.84 -9.41 19.76
C TYR A 7 0.79 -8.62 21.09
N GLY A 8 1.82 -7.79 21.32
CA GLY A 8 1.91 -7.01 22.55
C GLY A 8 0.80 -5.98 22.69
N LEU A 9 0.48 -5.25 21.63
CA LEU A 9 -0.58 -4.24 21.66
C LEU A 9 -1.98 -4.86 21.83
N VAL A 10 -2.21 -6.03 21.22
CA VAL A 10 -3.52 -6.68 21.30
C VAL A 10 -3.72 -7.41 22.63
N LEU A 11 -2.73 -8.16 23.11
CA LEU A 11 -2.91 -9.10 24.22
C LEU A 11 -2.44 -8.60 25.57
N ASN A 12 -1.50 -7.65 25.63
CA ASN A 12 -1.06 -7.05 26.91
C ASN A 12 -1.91 -5.85 27.32
N HIS A 13 -2.87 -5.45 26.50
CA HIS A 13 -3.81 -4.35 26.79
C HIS A 13 -3.13 -3.10 27.37
N PRO A 14 -2.10 -2.51 26.69
CA PRO A 14 -1.37 -1.37 27.23
C PRO A 14 -2.22 -0.10 27.34
N PHE A 15 -3.35 -0.05 26.66
CA PHE A 15 -4.31 1.06 26.72
C PHE A 15 -5.62 0.60 27.38
N HIS A 16 -6.34 1.55 28.00
CA HIS A 16 -7.65 1.28 28.57
C HIS A 16 -8.66 0.85 27.47
N ASP A 17 -8.54 1.42 26.27
CA ASP A 17 -9.32 1.11 25.08
C ASP A 17 -8.44 1.18 23.82
N ALA A 18 -9.01 0.87 22.66
CA ALA A 18 -8.42 0.98 21.35
C ALA A 18 -7.17 0.09 21.07
N ASN A 19 -6.90 -0.95 21.87
CA ASN A 19 -5.74 -1.81 21.67
C ASN A 19 -5.72 -2.46 20.28
N LYS A 20 -6.84 -2.98 19.79
CA LYS A 20 -6.97 -3.57 18.45
C LYS A 20 -6.71 -2.55 17.34
N ARG A 21 -7.31 -1.36 17.45
CA ARG A 21 -7.14 -0.26 16.49
C ARG A 21 -5.68 0.21 16.43
N THR A 22 -5.07 0.41 17.59
CA THR A 22 -3.65 0.80 17.69
C THR A 22 -2.74 -0.29 17.13
N ALA A 23 -3.00 -1.57 17.42
CA ALA A 23 -2.23 -2.68 16.88
C ALA A 23 -2.32 -2.76 15.35
N PHE A 24 -3.52 -2.57 14.80
CA PHE A 24 -3.76 -2.52 13.36
C PHE A 24 -2.93 -1.41 12.71
N LEU A 25 -3.11 -0.15 13.14
CA LEU A 25 -2.40 1.01 12.58
C LEU A 25 -0.89 0.94 12.75
N ALA A 26 -0.42 0.59 13.95
CA ALA A 26 1.01 0.49 14.23
C ALA A 26 1.67 -0.61 13.39
N SER A 27 0.98 -1.74 13.21
CA SER A 27 1.48 -2.83 12.35
C SER A 27 1.57 -2.38 10.89
N MET A 28 0.56 -1.70 10.37
CA MET A 28 0.55 -1.17 9.00
C MET A 28 1.66 -0.16 8.78
N LEU A 29 1.82 0.80 9.71
CA LEU A 29 2.89 1.79 9.64
C LEU A 29 4.28 1.12 9.65
N LEU A 30 4.46 0.10 10.50
CA LEU A 30 5.72 -0.61 10.62
C LEU A 30 6.01 -1.47 9.37
N LEU A 31 4.99 -2.10 8.76
CA LEU A 31 5.13 -2.77 7.47
C LEU A 31 5.60 -1.78 6.40
N TYR A 32 4.94 -0.64 6.29
CA TYR A 32 5.28 0.41 5.33
C TYR A 32 6.73 0.89 5.51
N ARG A 33 7.14 1.22 6.75
CA ARG A 33 8.52 1.64 7.05
C ARG A 33 9.57 0.60 6.69
N ASN A 34 9.19 -0.68 6.66
CA ASN A 34 10.06 -1.80 6.25
C ASN A 34 9.88 -2.18 4.76
N ALA A 35 9.28 -1.31 3.96
CA ALA A 35 9.02 -1.54 2.54
C ALA A 35 8.22 -2.83 2.26
N LEU A 36 7.30 -3.16 3.15
CA LEU A 36 6.36 -4.28 3.01
C LEU A 36 4.97 -3.75 2.69
N VAL A 37 4.36 -4.31 1.66
CA VAL A 37 3.02 -3.94 1.17
C VAL A 37 2.08 -5.11 1.41
N PRO A 38 0.91 -4.91 2.05
CA PRO A 38 -0.10 -5.94 2.17
C PRO A 38 -0.59 -6.45 0.80
N LYS A 39 -0.83 -7.76 0.71
CA LYS A 39 -1.47 -8.44 -0.43
C LYS A 39 -2.92 -8.80 -0.14
N ILE A 40 -3.36 -8.60 1.08
CA ILE A 40 -4.69 -8.92 1.57
C ILE A 40 -5.49 -7.62 1.74
N THR A 41 -6.81 -7.74 1.74
CA THR A 41 -7.71 -6.61 1.97
C THR A 41 -7.63 -6.13 3.42
N GLU A 42 -8.09 -4.90 3.67
CA GLU A 42 -8.20 -4.33 5.02
C GLU A 42 -9.06 -5.23 5.91
N GLN A 43 -10.20 -5.69 5.38
CA GLN A 43 -11.12 -6.59 6.09
C GLN A 43 -10.44 -7.90 6.51
N GLN A 44 -9.60 -8.47 5.65
CA GLN A 44 -8.85 -9.68 5.98
C GLN A 44 -7.83 -9.42 7.09
N PHE A 45 -7.16 -8.27 7.07
CA PHE A 45 -6.21 -7.92 8.13
C PHE A 45 -6.92 -7.57 9.45
N GLU A 46 -8.06 -6.86 9.38
CA GLU A 46 -8.93 -6.58 10.53
C GLU A 46 -9.40 -7.88 11.20
N ASN A 47 -9.96 -8.81 10.42
CA ASN A 47 -10.39 -10.12 10.91
C ASN A 47 -9.23 -10.89 11.56
N PHE A 48 -8.03 -10.76 11.01
CA PHE A 48 -6.84 -11.36 11.62
C PHE A 48 -6.51 -10.72 12.97
N VAL A 49 -6.54 -9.40 13.09
CA VAL A 49 -6.32 -8.68 14.37
C VAL A 49 -7.35 -9.12 15.42
N VAL A 50 -8.63 -9.24 15.03
CA VAL A 50 -9.68 -9.76 15.90
C VAL A 50 -9.36 -11.20 16.34
N SER A 51 -8.94 -12.06 15.39
CA SER A 51 -8.60 -13.46 15.72
C SER A 51 -7.39 -13.57 16.68
N VAL A 52 -6.50 -12.58 16.66
CA VAL A 52 -5.41 -12.49 17.65
C VAL A 52 -5.93 -12.05 19.00
N ALA A 53 -6.87 -11.12 19.04
CA ALA A 53 -7.45 -10.62 20.28
C ALA A 53 -8.23 -11.71 21.07
N ASP A 54 -9.04 -12.48 20.37
CA ASP A 54 -9.84 -13.59 20.95
C ASP A 54 -9.10 -14.94 20.97
N LYS A 55 -7.87 -14.96 20.43
CA LYS A 55 -7.02 -16.16 20.29
C LYS A 55 -7.63 -17.26 19.42
N SER A 56 -8.65 -16.96 18.61
CA SER A 56 -9.32 -17.96 17.74
C SER A 56 -8.37 -18.48 16.63
N PHE A 57 -7.34 -17.73 16.25
CA PHE A 57 -6.31 -18.20 15.32
C PHE A 57 -5.62 -19.51 15.78
N ARG A 58 -5.64 -19.83 17.07
CA ARG A 58 -5.10 -21.09 17.60
C ARG A 58 -5.92 -22.31 17.15
N ASN A 59 -7.14 -22.11 16.71
CA ASN A 59 -8.01 -23.15 16.16
C ASN A 59 -7.69 -23.47 14.70
N PHE A 60 -6.93 -22.62 14.01
CA PHE A 60 -6.58 -22.84 12.61
C PHE A 60 -5.65 -24.04 12.44
N GLU A 61 -5.93 -24.87 11.46
CA GLU A 61 -5.17 -26.09 11.16
C GLU A 61 -3.66 -25.83 11.04
N LYS A 62 -3.30 -24.69 10.40
CA LYS A 62 -1.89 -24.31 10.25
C LYS A 62 -1.21 -24.03 11.58
N PHE A 63 -1.91 -23.40 12.55
CA PHE A 63 -1.38 -23.19 13.89
C PHE A 63 -1.15 -24.52 14.60
N LYS A 64 -2.19 -25.37 14.65
CA LYS A 64 -2.14 -26.67 15.32
C LYS A 64 -1.02 -27.57 14.79
N ARG A 65 -0.88 -27.64 13.46
CA ARG A 65 0.11 -28.52 12.82
C ARG A 65 1.55 -28.03 12.92
N SER A 66 1.77 -26.72 12.95
CA SER A 66 3.13 -26.20 12.72
C SER A 66 3.66 -25.31 13.84
N PHE A 67 2.83 -24.85 14.75
CA PHE A 67 3.24 -23.88 15.78
C PHE A 67 2.88 -24.32 17.20
N GLN A 68 1.80 -25.08 17.38
CA GLN A 68 1.35 -25.54 18.70
C GLN A 68 2.47 -26.28 19.42
N GLY A 69 2.70 -25.91 20.68
CA GLY A 69 3.75 -26.49 21.53
C GLY A 69 5.15 -25.89 21.37
N GLN A 70 5.34 -24.96 20.43
CA GLN A 70 6.60 -24.22 20.32
C GLN A 70 6.65 -23.07 21.33
N ASP A 71 7.88 -22.71 21.74
CA ASP A 71 8.08 -21.47 22.47
C ASP A 71 7.66 -20.29 21.61
N GLN A 72 6.94 -19.33 22.20
CA GLN A 72 6.36 -18.16 21.50
C GLN A 72 5.50 -18.51 20.27
N ALA A 73 4.81 -19.65 20.27
CA ALA A 73 4.00 -20.16 19.17
C ALA A 73 3.09 -19.10 18.55
N ASP A 74 2.45 -18.27 19.35
CA ASP A 74 1.56 -17.20 18.92
C ASP A 74 2.29 -16.17 18.06
N VAL A 75 3.42 -15.67 18.55
CA VAL A 75 4.23 -14.67 17.83
C VAL A 75 4.78 -15.24 16.54
N LEU A 76 5.22 -16.50 16.57
CA LEU A 76 5.71 -17.21 15.38
C LEU A 76 4.62 -17.36 14.32
N TYR A 77 3.41 -17.73 14.74
CA TYR A 77 2.28 -17.83 13.83
C TYR A 77 1.88 -16.46 13.24
N ILE A 78 1.81 -15.42 14.06
CA ILE A 78 1.53 -14.06 13.60
C ILE A 78 2.60 -13.61 12.58
N ALA A 79 3.87 -13.88 12.85
CA ALA A 79 4.96 -13.59 11.92
C ALA A 79 4.82 -14.35 10.60
N HIS A 80 4.43 -15.62 10.65
CA HIS A 80 4.15 -16.43 9.48
C HIS A 80 2.99 -15.86 8.65
N TYR A 81 1.88 -15.50 9.29
CA TYR A 81 0.73 -14.88 8.63
C TYR A 81 1.12 -13.57 7.94
N ILE A 82 1.79 -12.66 8.65
CA ILE A 82 2.26 -11.38 8.11
C ILE A 82 3.15 -11.61 6.88
N ARG A 83 4.09 -12.55 6.97
CA ARG A 83 4.98 -12.88 5.84
C ARG A 83 4.23 -13.36 4.60
N LEU A 84 3.19 -14.17 4.77
CA LEU A 84 2.35 -14.64 3.65
C LEU A 84 1.44 -13.53 3.10
N SER A 85 1.02 -12.63 3.97
CA SER A 85 0.06 -11.55 3.66
C SER A 85 0.73 -10.27 3.14
N THR A 86 2.06 -10.26 3.00
CA THR A 86 2.81 -9.10 2.52
C THR A 86 3.75 -9.45 1.37
N ARG A 87 4.11 -8.45 0.60
CA ARG A 87 5.19 -8.49 -0.40
C ARG A 87 6.18 -7.37 -0.16
N GLN A 88 7.36 -7.48 -0.73
CA GLN A 88 8.28 -6.36 -0.83
C GLN A 88 7.70 -5.27 -1.74
N SER A 89 7.92 -4.02 -1.38
CA SER A 89 7.63 -2.87 -2.22
C SER A 89 8.44 -2.97 -3.52
N ASP A 90 7.77 -2.86 -4.65
CA ASP A 90 8.44 -2.89 -5.96
C ASP A 90 9.07 -1.52 -6.26
N ARG A 91 10.38 -1.52 -6.48
CA ARG A 91 11.16 -0.33 -6.82
C ARG A 91 11.77 -0.39 -8.23
N LYS A 92 11.34 -1.36 -9.04
CA LYS A 92 11.87 -1.56 -10.38
C LYS A 92 11.43 -0.44 -11.31
N ASP A 93 12.33 -0.03 -12.19
CA ASP A 93 11.99 0.78 -13.35
C ASP A 93 11.40 -0.11 -14.43
N TYR A 94 10.32 0.35 -15.05
CA TYR A 94 9.69 -0.33 -16.18
C TYR A 94 9.88 0.51 -17.45
N PHE A 95 10.06 -0.16 -18.58
CA PHE A 95 10.11 0.48 -19.89
C PHE A 95 8.71 0.49 -20.49
N ILE A 96 8.15 1.66 -20.65
CA ILE A 96 6.83 1.89 -21.19
C ILE A 96 6.85 2.98 -22.25
N THR A 97 5.93 2.92 -23.18
CA THR A 97 5.69 3.99 -24.16
C THR A 97 4.90 5.14 -23.52
N TYR A 98 4.93 6.32 -24.17
CA TYR A 98 4.09 7.45 -23.70
C TYR A 98 2.59 7.12 -23.76
N ARG A 99 2.15 6.25 -24.68
CA ARG A 99 0.75 5.79 -24.73
C ARG A 99 0.39 4.96 -23.48
N GLU A 100 1.25 4.03 -23.10
CA GLU A 100 1.05 3.25 -21.88
C GLU A 100 1.12 4.15 -20.64
N LEU A 101 2.04 5.13 -20.63
CA LEU A 101 2.13 6.10 -19.55
C LEU A 101 0.85 6.93 -19.40
N ALA A 102 0.25 7.38 -20.51
CA ALA A 102 -1.05 8.08 -20.48
C ALA A 102 -2.15 7.20 -19.89
N THR A 103 -2.23 5.93 -20.31
CA THR A 103 -3.18 4.95 -19.76
C THR A 103 -2.95 4.72 -18.26
N ILE A 104 -1.69 4.70 -17.81
CA ILE A 104 -1.36 4.58 -16.39
C ILE A 104 -1.82 5.83 -15.63
N LEU A 105 -1.48 7.01 -16.10
CA LEU A 105 -1.80 8.29 -15.48
C LEU A 105 -3.30 8.52 -15.36
N SER A 106 -4.08 8.10 -16.36
CA SER A 106 -5.55 8.25 -16.34
C SER A 106 -6.22 7.52 -15.17
N ARG A 107 -5.63 6.41 -14.68
CA ARG A 107 -6.11 5.70 -13.49
C ARG A 107 -5.99 6.52 -12.20
N PHE A 108 -5.12 7.52 -12.21
CA PHE A 108 -4.83 8.39 -11.06
C PHE A 108 -5.37 9.82 -11.25
N GLY A 109 -6.23 10.04 -12.25
CA GLY A 109 -6.82 11.35 -12.50
C GLY A 109 -5.85 12.36 -13.16
N PHE A 110 -4.92 11.88 -13.99
CA PHE A 110 -4.02 12.72 -14.80
C PHE A 110 -4.05 12.32 -16.27
N ASP A 111 -3.74 13.27 -17.15
CA ASP A 111 -3.64 13.05 -18.59
C ASP A 111 -2.37 13.70 -19.16
N LEU A 112 -1.94 13.19 -20.32
CA LEU A 112 -0.89 13.78 -21.15
C LEU A 112 -1.56 14.58 -22.28
N SER A 113 -1.39 15.90 -22.27
CA SER A 113 -2.04 16.81 -23.22
C SER A 113 -1.13 17.95 -23.65
N ASN A 114 -1.63 18.86 -24.52
CA ASN A 114 -0.94 20.07 -24.95
C ASN A 114 0.45 19.81 -25.54
N GLN A 115 0.56 18.81 -26.42
CA GLN A 115 1.84 18.50 -27.08
C GLN A 115 2.31 19.71 -27.91
N SER A 116 3.52 20.19 -27.67
CA SER A 116 4.15 21.28 -28.40
C SER A 116 5.68 21.23 -28.32
N GLY A 117 6.37 21.47 -29.44
CA GLY A 117 7.83 21.68 -29.48
C GLY A 117 8.69 20.54 -28.87
N GLY A 118 8.22 19.29 -28.95
CA GLY A 118 8.95 18.15 -28.34
C GLY A 118 8.69 17.99 -26.84
N TYR A 119 7.67 18.64 -26.31
CA TYR A 119 7.23 18.55 -24.93
C TYR A 119 5.74 18.19 -24.84
N ILE A 120 5.32 17.73 -23.68
CA ILE A 120 3.93 17.41 -23.35
C ILE A 120 3.64 17.80 -21.90
N ASP A 121 2.42 18.27 -21.65
CA ASP A 121 1.97 18.61 -20.31
C ASP A 121 1.35 17.39 -19.63
N VAL A 122 1.60 17.26 -18.34
CA VAL A 122 0.83 16.40 -17.44
C VAL A 122 -0.20 17.28 -16.75
N VAL A 123 -1.47 16.97 -16.97
CA VAL A 123 -2.59 17.78 -16.50
C VAL A 123 -3.47 16.96 -15.57
N ARG A 124 -3.90 17.54 -14.46
CA ARG A 124 -4.88 16.92 -13.56
C ARG A 124 -6.26 16.92 -14.22
N THR A 125 -6.95 15.79 -14.26
CA THR A 125 -8.28 15.66 -14.89
C THR A 125 -9.43 15.71 -13.91
N GLU A 126 -9.17 15.50 -12.61
CA GLU A 126 -10.20 15.37 -11.59
C GLU A 126 -9.95 16.27 -10.36
N GLY A 127 -11.02 16.48 -9.59
CA GLY A 127 -10.98 17.24 -8.34
C GLY A 127 -10.99 18.77 -8.52
N LYS A 128 -10.79 19.48 -7.41
CA LYS A 128 -10.86 20.96 -7.34
C LYS A 128 -9.86 21.69 -8.28
N HIS A 129 -8.78 21.01 -8.66
CA HIS A 129 -7.71 21.55 -9.51
C HIS A 129 -7.66 20.89 -10.89
N ALA A 130 -8.79 20.38 -11.39
CA ALA A 130 -8.91 19.87 -12.75
C ALA A 130 -8.48 20.93 -13.78
N GLY A 131 -7.78 20.52 -14.84
CA GLY A 131 -7.22 21.40 -15.84
C GLY A 131 -5.87 22.02 -15.48
N THR A 132 -5.37 21.84 -14.26
CA THR A 132 -4.06 22.39 -13.85
C THR A 132 -2.92 21.53 -14.39
N ARG A 133 -1.95 22.17 -15.02
CA ARG A 133 -0.68 21.54 -15.39
C ARG A 133 0.18 21.28 -14.16
N VAL A 134 0.57 20.02 -13.93
CA VAL A 134 1.42 19.61 -12.81
C VAL A 134 2.87 19.35 -13.21
N ALA A 135 3.10 19.03 -14.50
CA ALA A 135 4.45 18.87 -15.04
C ALA A 135 4.48 19.22 -16.53
N HIS A 136 5.68 19.57 -17.03
CA HIS A 136 5.98 19.78 -18.44
C HIS A 136 7.24 18.98 -18.76
N VAL A 137 7.12 17.96 -19.61
CA VAL A 137 8.19 16.97 -19.81
C VAL A 137 8.49 16.76 -21.29
N GLY A 138 9.71 16.31 -21.57
CA GLY A 138 10.11 15.96 -22.93
C GLY A 138 9.23 14.85 -23.51
N PHE A 139 8.88 14.98 -24.79
CA PHE A 139 8.02 14.05 -25.52
C PHE A 139 8.55 13.81 -26.93
N ASN A 140 8.76 12.55 -27.27
CA ASN A 140 9.30 12.14 -28.57
C ASN A 140 8.35 11.26 -29.39
N GLY A 141 7.06 11.22 -29.00
CA GLY A 141 5.98 10.53 -29.71
C GLY A 141 5.34 9.40 -28.91
N TRP A 142 4.05 9.20 -29.16
CA TRP A 142 3.19 8.25 -28.40
C TRP A 142 3.69 6.80 -28.38
N SER A 143 4.29 6.34 -29.48
CA SER A 143 4.82 4.97 -29.59
C SER A 143 6.29 4.83 -29.15
N ARG A 144 6.91 5.92 -28.73
CA ARG A 144 8.29 5.93 -28.23
C ARG A 144 8.31 5.64 -26.74
N GLN A 145 9.41 5.02 -26.30
CA GLN A 145 9.63 4.79 -24.87
C GLN A 145 9.83 6.11 -24.14
N ALA A 146 9.13 6.27 -23.03
CA ALA A 146 9.37 7.35 -22.09
C ALA A 146 10.70 7.10 -21.36
N ALA A 147 11.56 8.10 -21.30
CA ALA A 147 12.82 8.00 -20.58
C ALA A 147 12.55 7.82 -19.07
N LYS A 148 13.37 7.01 -18.40
CA LYS A 148 13.23 6.74 -16.95
C LYS A 148 13.21 8.03 -16.12
N GLY A 149 14.01 9.03 -16.50
CA GLY A 149 14.02 10.34 -15.86
C GLY A 149 12.65 11.03 -15.96
N VAL A 150 12.07 11.05 -17.16
CA VAL A 150 10.73 11.62 -17.41
C VAL A 150 9.67 10.94 -16.55
N ILE A 151 9.66 9.61 -16.51
CA ILE A 151 8.71 8.86 -15.67
C ILE A 151 8.88 9.21 -14.18
N ARG A 152 10.12 9.30 -13.72
CA ARG A 152 10.43 9.66 -12.32
C ARG A 152 9.98 11.08 -11.98
N ASP A 153 10.21 12.04 -12.88
CA ASP A 153 9.82 13.43 -12.68
C ASP A 153 8.28 13.57 -12.67
N ILE A 154 7.59 12.88 -13.59
CA ILE A 154 6.13 12.81 -13.58
C ILE A 154 5.61 12.23 -12.26
N ARG A 155 6.12 11.06 -11.85
CA ARG A 155 5.68 10.42 -10.59
C ARG A 155 5.88 11.34 -9.39
N ARG A 156 6.97 12.08 -9.34
CA ARG A 156 7.23 13.05 -8.26
C ARG A 156 6.27 14.24 -8.31
N ALA A 157 6.05 14.83 -9.51
CA ALA A 157 5.17 15.99 -9.67
C ALA A 157 3.69 15.64 -9.43
N THR A 158 3.29 14.41 -9.68
CA THR A 158 1.93 13.90 -9.44
C THR A 158 1.75 13.28 -8.05
N GLU A 159 2.80 13.22 -7.23
CA GLU A 159 2.82 12.53 -5.93
C GLU A 159 2.52 11.00 -6.05
N LEU A 160 2.79 10.41 -7.22
CA LEU A 160 2.61 9.00 -7.50
C LEU A 160 3.94 8.21 -7.34
N ASP A 161 4.71 8.56 -6.35
CA ASP A 161 5.98 7.91 -6.05
C ASP A 161 5.97 7.13 -4.73
N ILE A 162 7.07 6.45 -4.44
CA ILE A 162 7.18 5.60 -3.26
C ILE A 162 7.10 6.39 -1.94
N LEU A 163 7.50 7.66 -1.92
CA LEU A 163 7.41 8.50 -0.73
C LEU A 163 5.95 8.81 -0.39
N ASN A 164 5.11 8.84 -1.41
CA ASN A 164 3.66 9.03 -1.32
C ASN A 164 2.88 7.69 -1.33
N GLY A 165 3.55 6.56 -1.07
CA GLY A 165 2.91 5.25 -0.92
C GLY A 165 2.53 4.55 -2.23
N VAL A 166 2.99 5.06 -3.38
CA VAL A 166 2.76 4.45 -4.69
C VAL A 166 4.06 3.79 -5.18
N ASP A 167 4.22 2.50 -4.92
CA ASP A 167 5.37 1.75 -5.42
C ASP A 167 5.26 1.45 -6.93
N SER A 168 6.28 0.82 -7.51
CA SER A 168 6.27 0.53 -8.95
C SER A 168 5.19 -0.48 -9.35
N ALA A 169 4.81 -1.41 -8.48
CA ALA A 169 3.73 -2.34 -8.78
C ALA A 169 2.36 -1.63 -8.79
N ALA A 170 2.12 -0.71 -7.85
CA ALA A 170 0.91 0.11 -7.84
C ALA A 170 0.84 1.02 -9.08
N PHE A 171 1.94 1.71 -9.40
CA PHE A 171 1.98 2.62 -10.54
C PHE A 171 1.82 1.89 -11.88
N PHE A 172 2.69 0.92 -12.18
CA PHE A 172 2.74 0.29 -13.51
C PHE A 172 1.73 -0.84 -13.70
N LYS A 173 1.44 -1.63 -12.66
CA LYS A 173 0.63 -2.85 -12.77
C LYS A 173 -0.81 -2.67 -12.26
N GLY A 174 -1.13 -1.52 -11.65
CA GLY A 174 -2.45 -1.26 -11.09
C GLY A 174 -2.74 -2.00 -9.79
N GLU A 175 -1.70 -2.42 -9.06
CA GLU A 175 -1.88 -2.88 -7.69
C GLU A 175 -2.31 -1.71 -6.78
N GLU A 176 -2.95 -2.00 -5.67
CA GLU A 176 -3.48 -0.95 -4.81
C GLU A 176 -2.36 -0.18 -4.10
N PRO A 177 -2.32 1.17 -4.20
CA PRO A 177 -1.37 1.99 -3.45
C PRO A 177 -1.59 1.91 -1.94
N ILE A 178 -0.51 1.97 -1.16
CA ILE A 178 -0.60 1.98 0.32
C ILE A 178 -1.37 3.20 0.83
N THR A 179 -1.30 4.33 0.13
CA THR A 179 -2.05 5.54 0.48
C THR A 179 -3.56 5.31 0.46
N ASN A 180 -4.07 4.55 -0.52
CA ASN A 180 -5.48 4.19 -0.56
C ASN A 180 -5.85 3.26 0.61
N LEU A 181 -4.95 2.37 0.98
CA LEU A 181 -5.11 1.55 2.17
C LEU A 181 -5.23 2.42 3.43
N LEU A 182 -4.35 3.42 3.62
CA LEU A 182 -4.42 4.32 4.77
C LEU A 182 -5.69 5.17 4.79
N ALA A 183 -6.16 5.66 3.65
CA ALA A 183 -7.39 6.43 3.54
C ALA A 183 -8.65 5.60 3.88
N LYS A 184 -8.63 4.32 3.56
CA LYS A 184 -9.71 3.37 3.86
C LYS A 184 -9.76 2.91 5.33
N TYR A 185 -8.75 3.22 6.14
CA TYR A 185 -8.70 2.73 7.53
C TYR A 185 -9.69 3.40 8.47
N TYR A 186 -10.34 4.46 8.07
CA TYR A 186 -11.34 5.09 8.93
C TYR A 186 -12.47 4.11 9.29
N GLU A 187 -13.06 3.43 8.30
CA GLU A 187 -14.09 2.43 8.53
C GLU A 187 -13.63 1.20 9.35
N PRO A 188 -12.47 0.57 9.05
CA PRO A 188 -11.93 -0.49 9.91
C PRO A 188 -11.68 -0.06 11.35
N LEU A 189 -11.26 1.20 11.57
CA LEU A 189 -11.05 1.73 12.92
C LEU A 189 -12.36 1.86 13.70
N GLU A 190 -13.44 2.28 13.06
CA GLU A 190 -14.75 2.31 13.67
C GLU A 190 -15.22 0.89 14.01
N ARG A 191 -15.17 -0.04 13.05
CA ARG A 191 -15.56 -1.45 13.28
C ARG A 191 -14.78 -2.13 14.40
N LEU A 192 -13.49 -1.81 14.56
CA LEU A 192 -12.65 -2.33 15.64
C LEU A 192 -12.97 -1.70 17.00
N ALA A 193 -13.66 -0.56 17.05
CA ALA A 193 -14.15 0.02 18.29
C ALA A 193 -15.31 -0.77 18.87
N ASP A 194 -16.18 -1.31 17.99
CA ASP A 194 -17.42 -1.98 18.35
C ASP A 194 -17.26 -3.50 18.59
N ARG A 195 -16.07 -4.05 18.40
CA ARG A 195 -15.70 -5.46 18.56
C ARG A 195 -14.69 -5.65 19.67
#